data_312fbacb8ce23c037243a025959792b1
#
_entry.id   312fbacb8ce23c037243a025959792b1
#
_cell.length_a   1.000
_cell.length_b   1.000
_cell.length_c   1.000
_cell.angle_alpha   90.00
_cell.angle_beta   90.00
_cell.angle_gamma   90.00
#
_symmetry.space_group_name_H-M   'P 1'
#
loop_
_entity.id
_entity.type
_entity.pdbx_description
1 polymer ?
#
loop_
_entity_poly.entity_id
_entity_poly.type
_entity_poly.pdbx_seq_one_letter_code
_entity_poly.pdbx_strand_id
1 'polypeptide(L)'
;MSAASPLSILPCALGGADERGVGGRKSDGQNGDEREVARAVLAAEAAGLAALSAALDDRFTAAVDILGAATGRVVVSGMGKSGHVGRKIAATLASTGTPALFVHPAEASHGDLGMIVAGDAVLALSNSGETPELADLVAHTRRFGIGLVGITAGPDSALAGAADVLLLLPRAAEACPMGLAPTTSTVMQMALGDALAVALLTRRGFGAADFRRFHPGGRLGARLKRVRELMHTGAAVPLVAPETPMHQALLVMTEKRFGCLGVTDAAGRLIGVVTDGDLRRHMGPDLLDRTVAAIMTGAPRHIGPEHLAEEALALMNAPARPITALFVLDAAGRPLGILHIHDVLRAGVA
;
A
#
# COMPACT_ATOMS: atom_id res chain seq x y z
N MET A 1 25.96 51.58 -42.04
CA MET A 1 26.27 50.99 -43.37
C MET A 1 26.71 49.53 -43.13
N SER A 2 26.23 48.68 -44.01
CA SER A 2 26.54 47.25 -44.18
C SER A 2 25.75 46.31 -43.24
N ALA A 3 24.83 45.64 -43.65
CA ALA A 3 24.33 44.79 -44.74
C ALA A 3 24.03 43.42 -44.11
N ALA A 4 22.75 43.13 -43.97
CA ALA A 4 22.22 41.83 -43.64
C ALA A 4 22.30 40.88 -44.83
N SER A 5 22.65 39.61 -44.63
CA SER A 5 22.53 38.56 -45.63
C SER A 5 21.32 37.69 -45.35
N PRO A 6 20.57 37.24 -46.35
CA PRO A 6 19.29 36.58 -46.17
C PRO A 6 19.41 35.07 -46.08
N LEU A 7 18.53 34.48 -45.26
CA LEU A 7 18.21 33.07 -45.21
C LEU A 7 17.61 32.60 -46.56
N SER A 8 18.22 31.60 -47.18
CA SER A 8 17.65 30.91 -48.35
C SER A 8 16.69 29.79 -47.88
N ILE A 9 15.43 29.95 -48.26
CA ILE A 9 14.40 28.94 -48.17
C ILE A 9 14.44 28.05 -49.40
N LEU A 10 14.63 26.76 -49.24
CA LEU A 10 14.49 25.79 -50.34
C LEU A 10 13.04 25.25 -50.39
N PRO A 11 12.48 25.10 -51.61
CA PRO A 11 11.06 24.73 -51.74
C PRO A 11 10.82 23.23 -51.62
N CYS A 12 9.69 22.93 -51.03
CA CYS A 12 9.06 21.62 -50.96
C CYS A 12 8.55 21.21 -52.37
N ALA A 13 9.07 20.14 -52.95
CA ALA A 13 8.53 19.55 -54.18
C ALA A 13 7.56 18.41 -53.78
N LEU A 14 6.27 18.63 -54.09
CA LEU A 14 5.26 17.57 -54.11
C LEU A 14 5.43 16.79 -55.45
N GLY A 15 5.62 15.47 -55.37
CA GLY A 15 5.69 14.61 -56.54
C GLY A 15 5.18 13.21 -56.27
N GLY A 16 3.98 12.94 -56.78
CA GLY A 16 3.57 11.70 -57.45
C GLY A 16 3.49 10.40 -56.63
N ALA A 17 2.27 9.94 -56.37
CA ALA A 17 1.95 8.58 -56.02
C ALA A 17 2.40 7.58 -57.10
N ASP A 18 3.07 6.50 -56.73
CA ASP A 18 3.07 5.24 -57.46
C ASP A 18 2.85 4.07 -56.48
N GLU A 19 1.65 3.52 -56.56
CA GLU A 19 1.28 2.27 -55.90
C GLU A 19 1.93 1.12 -56.64
N ARG A 20 2.94 0.48 -56.07
CA ARG A 20 3.28 -0.91 -56.37
C ARG A 20 4.21 -1.53 -55.33
N GLY A 21 3.70 -2.58 -54.67
CA GLY A 21 4.54 -3.65 -54.16
C GLY A 21 5.02 -3.52 -52.72
N VAL A 22 4.14 -3.81 -51.78
CA VAL A 22 4.54 -4.20 -50.42
C VAL A 22 5.22 -5.56 -50.47
N GLY A 23 6.48 -5.58 -50.85
CA GLY A 23 7.38 -6.71 -50.63
C GLY A 23 8.04 -6.52 -49.29
N GLY A 24 7.49 -7.15 -48.23
CA GLY A 24 8.11 -7.17 -46.92
C GLY A 24 9.48 -7.81 -46.95
N ARG A 25 10.55 -7.03 -46.99
CA ARG A 25 11.87 -7.51 -46.54
C ARG A 25 11.85 -7.50 -45.02
N LYS A 26 11.54 -8.67 -44.43
CA LYS A 26 12.00 -8.99 -43.08
C LYS A 26 13.53 -8.94 -43.15
N SER A 27 14.13 -7.99 -42.46
CA SER A 27 15.55 -8.01 -42.13
C SER A 27 15.76 -9.17 -41.16
N ASP A 28 16.14 -10.33 -41.69
CA ASP A 28 16.69 -11.44 -40.93
C ASP A 28 18.03 -10.99 -40.34
N GLY A 29 18.08 -10.78 -39.03
CA GLY A 29 19.35 -10.59 -38.32
C GLY A 29 19.30 -9.50 -37.27
N GLN A 30 18.68 -9.78 -36.14
CA GLN A 30 18.91 -9.27 -34.77
C GLN A 30 17.61 -9.09 -33.92
N ASN A 31 16.61 -9.92 -34.12
CA ASN A 31 15.57 -10.05 -33.08
C ASN A 31 16.03 -11.16 -32.13
N GLY A 32 16.87 -10.82 -31.15
CA GLY A 32 17.00 -11.63 -29.94
C GLY A 32 15.59 -11.83 -29.35
N ASP A 33 15.28 -13.02 -28.82
CA ASP A 33 13.99 -13.28 -28.17
C ASP A 33 13.76 -12.19 -27.13
N GLU A 34 12.73 -11.37 -27.31
CA GLU A 34 12.37 -10.27 -26.42
C GLU A 34 12.28 -10.73 -24.97
N ARG A 35 11.94 -11.99 -24.72
CA ARG A 35 11.95 -12.61 -23.39
C ARG A 35 13.36 -12.83 -22.85
N GLU A 36 14.34 -13.09 -23.72
CA GLU A 36 15.74 -13.17 -23.29
C GLU A 36 16.27 -11.79 -22.90
N VAL A 37 15.92 -10.75 -23.66
CA VAL A 37 16.25 -9.37 -23.31
C VAL A 37 15.61 -9.01 -21.95
N ALA A 38 14.33 -9.33 -21.75
CA ALA A 38 13.64 -9.08 -20.49
C ALA A 38 14.31 -9.82 -19.31
N ARG A 39 14.69 -11.09 -19.49
CA ARG A 39 15.40 -11.86 -18.47
C ARG A 39 16.76 -11.26 -18.15
N ALA A 40 17.50 -10.78 -19.15
CA ALA A 40 18.79 -10.14 -18.96
C ALA A 40 18.66 -8.84 -18.15
N VAL A 41 17.65 -8.02 -18.44
CA VAL A 41 17.34 -6.79 -17.67
C VAL A 41 17.05 -7.15 -16.22
N LEU A 42 16.12 -8.07 -15.97
CA LEU A 42 15.75 -8.47 -14.61
C LEU A 42 16.92 -9.08 -13.84
N ALA A 43 17.79 -9.84 -14.51
CA ALA A 43 18.99 -10.42 -13.90
C ALA A 43 20.01 -9.33 -13.51
N ALA A 44 20.22 -8.31 -14.35
CA ALA A 44 21.11 -7.20 -14.07
C ALA A 44 20.61 -6.37 -12.87
N GLU A 45 19.32 -6.06 -12.83
CA GLU A 45 18.69 -5.33 -11.73
C GLU A 45 18.74 -6.13 -10.43
N ALA A 46 18.46 -7.43 -10.46
CA ALA A 46 18.57 -8.31 -9.29
C ALA A 46 20.02 -8.38 -8.76
N ALA A 47 21.02 -8.43 -9.64
CA ALA A 47 22.42 -8.37 -9.24
C ALA A 47 22.78 -7.02 -8.58
N GLY A 48 22.25 -5.91 -9.10
CA GLY A 48 22.40 -4.59 -8.50
C GLY A 48 21.81 -4.52 -7.09
N LEU A 49 20.62 -5.08 -6.88
CA LEU A 49 19.97 -5.16 -5.56
C LEU A 49 20.77 -6.04 -4.59
N ALA A 50 21.31 -7.16 -5.05
CA ALA A 50 22.16 -8.03 -4.22
C ALA A 50 23.44 -7.30 -3.79
N ALA A 51 24.09 -6.57 -4.70
CA ALA A 51 25.26 -5.76 -4.40
C ALA A 51 24.92 -4.63 -3.41
N LEU A 52 23.77 -3.96 -3.57
CA LEU A 52 23.29 -2.93 -2.65
C LEU A 52 23.08 -3.49 -1.25
N SER A 53 22.44 -4.65 -1.13
CA SER A 53 22.22 -5.31 0.16
C SER A 53 23.53 -5.65 0.87
N ALA A 54 24.52 -6.13 0.13
CA ALA A 54 25.85 -6.46 0.67
C ALA A 54 26.67 -5.21 1.05
N ALA A 55 26.38 -4.06 0.47
CA ALA A 55 27.07 -2.79 0.73
C ALA A 55 26.48 -1.98 1.88
N LEU A 56 25.36 -2.41 2.47
CA LEU A 56 24.77 -1.71 3.64
C LEU A 56 25.70 -1.78 4.84
N ASP A 57 25.93 -0.63 5.45
CA ASP A 57 26.76 -0.46 6.63
C ASP A 57 26.11 0.50 7.65
N ASP A 58 26.86 0.93 8.65
CA ASP A 58 26.38 1.81 9.74
C ASP A 58 25.87 3.17 9.23
N ARG A 59 26.25 3.59 8.03
CA ARG A 59 25.73 4.81 7.40
C ARG A 59 24.23 4.70 7.13
N PHE A 60 23.72 3.51 6.87
CA PHE A 60 22.27 3.31 6.76
C PHE A 60 21.55 3.65 8.06
N THR A 61 22.10 3.19 9.19
CA THR A 61 21.54 3.51 10.52
C THR A 61 21.62 5.01 10.80
N ALA A 62 22.76 5.64 10.49
CA ALA A 62 22.93 7.09 10.65
C ALA A 62 21.94 7.89 9.76
N ALA A 63 21.65 7.43 8.55
CA ALA A 63 20.64 8.05 7.70
C ALA A 63 19.23 7.93 8.30
N VAL A 64 18.88 6.76 8.84
CA VAL A 64 17.62 6.56 9.57
C VAL A 64 17.55 7.45 10.82
N ASP A 65 18.68 7.71 11.49
CA ASP A 65 18.74 8.63 12.64
C ASP A 65 18.42 10.07 12.22
N ILE A 66 19.07 10.59 11.18
CA ILE A 66 18.81 11.94 10.66
C ILE A 66 17.35 12.09 10.24
N LEU A 67 16.85 11.17 9.41
CA LEU A 67 15.47 11.24 8.90
C LEU A 67 14.43 11.03 10.02
N GLY A 68 14.76 10.19 11.00
CA GLY A 68 13.89 9.90 12.15
C GLY A 68 13.83 11.01 13.18
N ALA A 69 14.91 11.80 13.32
CA ALA A 69 14.99 12.95 14.21
C ALA A 69 14.29 14.21 13.68
N ALA A 70 13.90 14.22 12.40
CA ALA A 70 13.15 15.34 11.83
C ALA A 70 11.84 15.57 12.60
N THR A 71 11.69 16.77 13.16
CA THR A 71 10.48 17.23 13.86
C THR A 71 9.44 17.79 12.90
N GLY A 72 9.87 18.17 11.69
CA GLY A 72 9.07 18.60 10.55
C GLY A 72 8.80 17.44 9.59
N ARG A 73 9.31 17.55 8.37
CA ARG A 73 9.09 16.61 7.26
C ARG A 73 10.41 16.11 6.69
N VAL A 74 10.36 14.96 6.04
CA VAL A 74 11.43 14.52 5.14
C VAL A 74 11.14 15.09 3.76
N VAL A 75 12.00 15.98 3.30
CA VAL A 75 11.94 16.55 1.95
C VAL A 75 12.78 15.69 1.03
N VAL A 76 12.16 15.07 0.05
CA VAL A 76 12.85 14.24 -0.95
C VAL A 76 13.04 15.07 -2.20
N SER A 77 14.24 15.05 -2.79
CA SER A 77 14.55 15.79 -4.01
C SER A 77 15.44 14.98 -4.96
N GLY A 78 15.31 15.26 -6.25
CA GLY A 78 16.09 14.62 -7.31
C GLY A 78 15.61 15.07 -8.69
N MET A 79 16.47 14.95 -9.72
CA MET A 79 16.18 15.37 -11.09
C MET A 79 15.89 14.19 -12.00
N GLY A 80 15.03 14.38 -13.00
CA GLY A 80 14.72 13.37 -14.02
C GLY A 80 14.19 12.06 -13.44
N LYS A 81 14.79 10.92 -13.82
CA LYS A 81 14.37 9.60 -13.32
C LYS A 81 14.57 9.46 -11.81
N SER A 82 15.67 9.98 -11.24
CA SER A 82 15.85 10.06 -9.79
C SER A 82 14.76 10.91 -9.12
N GLY A 83 14.24 11.94 -9.76
CA GLY A 83 13.10 12.73 -9.28
C GLY A 83 11.80 11.93 -9.24
N HIS A 84 11.52 11.12 -10.27
CA HIS A 84 10.35 10.22 -10.25
C HIS A 84 10.45 9.16 -9.15
N VAL A 85 11.64 8.58 -8.95
CA VAL A 85 11.92 7.69 -7.83
C VAL A 85 11.75 8.42 -6.50
N GLY A 86 12.26 9.64 -6.38
CA GLY A 86 12.11 10.49 -5.19
C GLY A 86 10.64 10.78 -4.84
N ARG A 87 9.78 11.03 -5.84
CA ARG A 87 8.33 11.18 -5.61
C ARG A 87 7.72 9.91 -5.03
N LYS A 88 8.10 8.73 -5.55
CA LYS A 88 7.66 7.44 -5.00
C LYS A 88 8.12 7.26 -3.57
N ILE A 89 9.39 7.56 -3.26
CA ILE A 89 9.95 7.46 -1.92
C ILE A 89 9.20 8.38 -0.95
N ALA A 90 8.95 9.64 -1.31
CA ALA A 90 8.19 10.57 -0.49
C ALA A 90 6.77 10.06 -0.19
N ALA A 91 6.09 9.50 -1.20
CA ALA A 91 4.77 8.90 -1.03
C ALA A 91 4.81 7.68 -0.10
N THR A 92 5.84 6.82 -0.22
CA THR A 92 6.03 5.65 0.66
C THR A 92 6.27 6.10 2.11
N LEU A 93 7.17 7.05 2.34
CA LEU A 93 7.44 7.63 3.67
C LEU A 93 6.15 8.17 4.30
N ALA A 94 5.40 9.00 3.58
CA ALA A 94 4.16 9.58 4.06
C ALA A 94 3.13 8.51 4.41
N SER A 95 2.96 7.49 3.56
CA SER A 95 2.01 6.40 3.77
C SER A 95 2.40 5.45 4.90
N THR A 96 3.67 5.43 5.30
CA THR A 96 4.23 4.62 6.39
C THR A 96 4.49 5.40 7.68
N GLY A 97 3.92 6.60 7.81
CA GLY A 97 3.90 7.36 9.07
C GLY A 97 5.06 8.35 9.23
N THR A 98 5.89 8.55 8.21
CA THR A 98 6.91 9.62 8.18
C THR A 98 6.41 10.76 7.31
N PRO A 99 6.04 11.94 7.86
CA PRO A 99 5.63 13.06 7.05
C PRO A 99 6.70 13.40 6.01
N ALA A 100 6.34 13.36 4.74
CA ALA A 100 7.29 13.60 3.66
C ALA A 100 6.63 14.30 2.47
N LEU A 101 7.42 15.03 1.70
CA LEU A 101 7.03 15.63 0.44
C LEU A 101 8.19 15.60 -0.55
N PHE A 102 7.87 15.76 -1.82
CA PHE A 102 8.88 15.90 -2.88
C PHE A 102 8.97 17.36 -3.29
N VAL A 103 10.20 17.89 -3.35
CA VAL A 103 10.52 19.21 -3.92
C VAL A 103 11.36 19.00 -5.16
N HIS A 104 10.91 19.54 -6.30
CA HIS A 104 11.67 19.46 -7.54
C HIS A 104 12.84 20.46 -7.49
N PRO A 105 14.10 20.02 -7.73
CA PRO A 105 15.25 20.90 -7.52
C PRO A 105 15.25 22.15 -8.41
N ALA A 106 14.74 22.08 -9.65
CA ALA A 106 14.62 23.26 -10.48
C ALA A 106 13.59 24.27 -9.93
N GLU A 107 12.46 23.80 -9.40
CA GLU A 107 11.47 24.68 -8.77
C GLU A 107 11.99 25.24 -7.44
N ALA A 108 12.83 24.49 -6.73
CA ALA A 108 13.50 24.95 -5.52
C ALA A 108 14.28 26.25 -5.78
N SER A 109 15.06 26.29 -6.86
CA SER A 109 15.83 27.49 -7.27
C SER A 109 14.94 28.69 -7.65
N HIS A 110 13.64 28.47 -7.87
CA HIS A 110 12.66 29.52 -8.23
C HIS A 110 11.65 29.85 -7.12
N GLY A 111 11.93 29.43 -5.86
CA GLY A 111 11.16 29.83 -4.69
C GLY A 111 10.73 28.72 -3.78
N ASP A 112 10.66 27.45 -4.26
CA ASP A 112 10.19 26.31 -3.45
C ASP A 112 11.19 25.92 -2.35
N LEU A 113 12.41 26.49 -2.29
CA LEU A 113 13.28 26.41 -1.11
C LEU A 113 12.56 26.91 0.16
N GLY A 114 11.60 27.82 0.04
CA GLY A 114 10.76 28.28 1.14
C GLY A 114 9.87 27.19 1.75
N MET A 115 9.70 26.05 1.08
CA MET A 115 8.99 24.89 1.63
C MET A 115 9.84 24.08 2.61
N ILE A 116 11.16 24.30 2.64
CA ILE A 116 12.15 23.56 3.43
C ILE A 116 12.54 24.43 4.61
N VAL A 117 12.17 24.01 5.81
CA VAL A 117 12.32 24.83 7.02
C VAL A 117 13.10 24.10 8.11
N ALA A 118 13.49 24.84 9.15
CA ALA A 118 14.13 24.26 10.32
C ALA A 118 13.25 23.14 10.94
N GLY A 119 13.89 22.03 11.29
CA GLY A 119 13.21 20.83 11.77
C GLY A 119 12.89 19.81 10.68
N ASP A 120 13.02 20.16 9.40
CA ASP A 120 12.98 19.20 8.30
C ASP A 120 14.31 18.43 8.19
N ALA A 121 14.30 17.33 7.42
CA ALA A 121 15.49 16.65 6.92
C ALA A 121 15.37 16.47 5.41
N VAL A 122 16.48 16.49 4.68
CA VAL A 122 16.49 16.35 3.23
C VAL A 122 17.09 15.00 2.81
N LEU A 123 16.43 14.32 1.88
CA LEU A 123 16.92 13.13 1.18
C LEU A 123 17.10 13.49 -0.31
N ALA A 124 18.34 13.68 -0.73
CA ALA A 124 18.69 14.06 -2.10
C ALA A 124 19.18 12.85 -2.91
N LEU A 125 18.63 12.67 -4.11
CA LEU A 125 18.95 11.57 -5.02
C LEU A 125 19.62 12.10 -6.30
N SER A 126 20.83 11.63 -6.58
CA SER A 126 21.53 11.87 -7.84
C SER A 126 22.48 10.73 -8.12
N ASN A 127 22.32 9.99 -9.21
CA ASN A 127 23.19 8.85 -9.50
C ASN A 127 24.66 9.29 -9.70
N SER A 128 24.90 10.37 -10.41
CA SER A 128 26.26 10.94 -10.56
C SER A 128 26.72 11.70 -9.32
N GLY A 129 25.80 12.26 -8.55
CA GLY A 129 26.08 13.20 -7.48
C GLY A 129 26.45 14.63 -7.94
N GLU A 130 26.48 14.86 -9.26
CA GLU A 130 26.92 16.10 -9.90
C GLU A 130 25.75 16.83 -10.59
N THR A 131 24.52 16.63 -10.17
CA THR A 131 23.33 17.27 -10.73
C THR A 131 23.31 18.76 -10.33
N PRO A 132 23.52 19.70 -11.30
CA PRO A 132 23.66 21.13 -10.97
C PRO A 132 22.44 21.72 -10.27
N GLU A 133 21.25 21.25 -10.63
CA GLU A 133 19.97 21.73 -10.08
C GLU A 133 19.82 21.45 -8.58
N LEU A 134 20.58 20.52 -8.02
CA LEU A 134 20.59 20.25 -6.58
C LEU A 134 21.45 21.24 -5.79
N ALA A 135 22.29 22.05 -6.44
CA ALA A 135 23.26 22.93 -5.77
C ALA A 135 22.61 23.91 -4.79
N ASP A 136 21.52 24.58 -5.22
CA ASP A 136 20.82 25.56 -4.38
C ASP A 136 20.14 24.90 -3.18
N LEU A 137 19.57 23.71 -3.38
CA LEU A 137 18.96 22.92 -2.29
C LEU A 137 20.04 22.51 -1.27
N VAL A 138 21.21 22.02 -1.74
CA VAL A 138 22.34 21.67 -0.89
C VAL A 138 22.87 22.88 -0.12
N ALA A 139 23.03 24.02 -0.79
CA ALA A 139 23.45 25.26 -0.14
C ALA A 139 22.44 25.73 0.91
N HIS A 140 21.14 25.56 0.66
CA HIS A 140 20.07 25.88 1.59
C HIS A 140 20.15 25.00 2.87
N THR A 141 20.30 23.67 2.72
CA THR A 141 20.44 22.78 3.87
C THR A 141 21.62 23.16 4.76
N ARG A 142 22.75 23.46 4.14
CA ARG A 142 23.96 23.90 4.88
C ARG A 142 23.75 25.22 5.61
N ARG A 143 23.14 26.19 4.95
CA ARG A 143 22.88 27.52 5.51
C ARG A 143 21.98 27.49 6.75
N PHE A 144 20.99 26.61 6.76
CA PHE A 144 19.96 26.54 7.80
C PHE A 144 20.15 25.38 8.77
N GLY A 145 21.26 24.61 8.65
CA GLY A 145 21.55 23.48 9.54
C GLY A 145 20.53 22.33 9.43
N ILE A 146 20.00 22.12 8.21
CA ILE A 146 19.02 21.07 7.93
C ILE A 146 19.77 19.79 7.56
N GLY A 147 19.48 18.68 8.24
CA GLY A 147 20.15 17.40 8.00
C GLY A 147 19.97 16.91 6.56
N LEU A 148 21.06 16.56 5.88
CA LEU A 148 21.11 16.14 4.49
C LEU A 148 21.64 14.70 4.38
N VAL A 149 20.78 13.81 3.87
CA VAL A 149 21.16 12.44 3.46
C VAL A 149 21.24 12.42 1.93
N GLY A 150 22.40 12.00 1.40
CA GLY A 150 22.64 11.88 -0.04
C GLY A 150 22.60 10.41 -0.49
N ILE A 151 21.94 10.14 -1.61
CA ILE A 151 22.00 8.85 -2.33
C ILE A 151 22.67 9.06 -3.68
N THR A 152 23.87 8.51 -3.87
CA THR A 152 24.63 8.62 -5.14
C THR A 152 25.55 7.41 -5.36
N ALA A 153 25.95 7.17 -6.60
CA ALA A 153 27.01 6.23 -6.96
C ALA A 153 28.40 6.91 -7.09
N GLY A 154 28.46 8.25 -7.00
CA GLY A 154 29.70 9.05 -7.05
C GLY A 154 30.25 9.35 -5.65
N PRO A 155 31.25 8.62 -5.15
CA PRO A 155 31.77 8.83 -3.80
C PRO A 155 32.46 10.18 -3.61
N ASP A 156 33.02 10.75 -4.66
CA ASP A 156 33.78 12.00 -4.64
C ASP A 156 32.97 13.18 -5.24
N SER A 157 31.65 13.00 -5.39
CA SER A 157 30.77 13.98 -6.03
C SER A 157 30.42 15.14 -5.09
N ALA A 158 29.90 16.24 -5.68
CA ALA A 158 29.45 17.40 -4.94
C ALA A 158 28.37 17.04 -3.89
N LEU A 159 27.42 16.16 -4.22
CA LEU A 159 26.41 15.68 -3.27
C LEU A 159 27.07 14.87 -2.15
N ALA A 160 28.04 13.99 -2.48
CA ALA A 160 28.74 13.19 -1.49
C ALA A 160 29.52 14.05 -0.48
N GLY A 161 30.23 15.05 -0.95
CA GLY A 161 30.98 16.00 -0.10
C GLY A 161 30.09 16.91 0.75
N ALA A 162 28.85 17.12 0.32
CA ALA A 162 27.91 17.98 1.03
C ALA A 162 27.00 17.23 2.02
N ALA A 163 26.71 15.95 1.83
CA ALA A 163 25.81 15.19 2.68
C ALA A 163 26.37 14.98 4.09
N ASP A 164 25.52 15.07 5.11
CA ASP A 164 25.88 14.69 6.48
C ASP A 164 26.03 13.16 6.60
N VAL A 165 25.20 12.44 5.82
CA VAL A 165 25.31 10.99 5.65
C VAL A 165 25.17 10.65 4.17
N LEU A 166 26.13 9.90 3.65
CA LEU A 166 26.14 9.40 2.28
C LEU A 166 25.75 7.93 2.25
N LEU A 167 24.67 7.62 1.56
CA LEU A 167 24.28 6.28 1.16
C LEU A 167 24.81 6.01 -0.25
N LEU A 168 25.95 5.33 -0.31
CA LEU A 168 26.66 5.07 -1.55
C LEU A 168 26.02 3.86 -2.27
N LEU A 169 25.56 4.07 -3.49
CA LEU A 169 25.13 2.99 -4.37
C LEU A 169 26.35 2.24 -4.92
N PRO A 170 26.36 0.91 -4.91
CA PRO A 170 27.42 0.16 -5.54
C PRO A 170 27.45 0.43 -7.06
N ARG A 171 28.63 0.38 -7.65
CA ARG A 171 28.76 0.46 -9.11
C ARG A 171 28.14 -0.77 -9.75
N ALA A 172 27.09 -0.55 -10.54
CA ALA A 172 26.41 -1.57 -11.30
C ALA A 172 26.16 -1.06 -12.72
N ALA A 173 26.28 -1.94 -13.71
CA ALA A 173 25.93 -1.59 -15.06
C ALA A 173 24.44 -1.36 -15.22
N GLU A 174 24.09 -0.36 -16.02
CA GLU A 174 22.68 -0.22 -16.42
C GLU A 174 22.28 -1.40 -17.31
N ALA A 175 21.06 -1.88 -17.16
CA ALA A 175 20.54 -3.00 -17.95
C ALA A 175 20.25 -2.59 -19.43
N CYS A 176 20.32 -1.30 -19.73
CA CYS A 176 20.23 -0.78 -21.08
C CYS A 176 21.47 -1.21 -21.89
N PRO A 177 21.32 -1.81 -23.09
CA PRO A 177 22.46 -2.24 -23.94
C PRO A 177 23.47 -1.14 -24.26
N MET A 178 23.00 0.13 -24.30
CA MET A 178 23.86 1.30 -24.50
C MET A 178 24.45 1.85 -23.19
N GLY A 179 24.04 1.35 -22.03
CA GLY A 179 24.43 1.87 -20.73
C GLY A 179 23.97 3.30 -20.42
N LEU A 180 23.05 3.87 -21.22
CA LEU A 180 22.63 5.26 -21.12
C LEU A 180 21.32 5.46 -20.38
N ALA A 181 20.37 4.53 -20.53
CA ALA A 181 19.09 4.64 -19.85
C ALA A 181 19.22 4.18 -18.40
N PRO A 182 18.92 5.02 -17.41
CA PRO A 182 18.91 4.61 -16.02
C PRO A 182 17.84 3.53 -15.77
N THR A 183 18.28 2.36 -15.36
CA THR A 183 17.51 1.15 -15.07
C THR A 183 17.94 0.62 -13.70
N THR A 184 19.01 -0.14 -13.64
CA THR A 184 19.57 -0.72 -12.41
C THR A 184 19.82 0.33 -11.32
N SER A 185 20.37 1.49 -11.68
CA SER A 185 20.59 2.58 -10.72
C SER A 185 19.29 3.10 -10.11
N THR A 186 18.22 3.22 -10.89
CA THR A 186 16.92 3.70 -10.40
C THR A 186 16.20 2.65 -9.54
N VAL A 187 16.35 1.37 -9.86
CA VAL A 187 15.84 0.26 -9.04
C VAL A 187 16.54 0.23 -7.68
N MET A 188 17.87 0.39 -7.65
CA MET A 188 18.62 0.48 -6.40
C MET A 188 18.20 1.70 -5.55
N GLN A 189 18.06 2.89 -6.17
CA GLN A 189 17.57 4.09 -5.45
C GLN A 189 16.18 3.86 -4.83
N MET A 190 15.27 3.25 -5.59
CA MET A 190 13.93 2.97 -5.12
C MET A 190 13.93 1.97 -3.97
N ALA A 191 14.66 0.87 -4.09
CA ALA A 191 14.74 -0.16 -3.06
C ALA A 191 15.39 0.38 -1.76
N LEU A 192 16.44 1.21 -1.89
CA LEU A 192 17.07 1.86 -0.74
C LEU A 192 16.11 2.84 -0.04
N GLY A 193 15.32 3.60 -0.80
CA GLY A 193 14.28 4.47 -0.27
C GLY A 193 13.17 3.70 0.45
N ASP A 194 12.77 2.55 -0.07
CA ASP A 194 11.81 1.67 0.60
C ASP A 194 12.39 1.08 1.89
N ALA A 195 13.67 0.70 1.87
CA ALA A 195 14.37 0.22 3.08
C ALA A 195 14.39 1.30 4.18
N LEU A 196 14.68 2.56 3.83
CA LEU A 196 14.60 3.69 4.76
C LEU A 196 13.19 3.88 5.33
N ALA A 197 12.16 3.84 4.46
CA ALA A 197 10.78 4.00 4.89
C ALA A 197 10.33 2.89 5.85
N VAL A 198 10.68 1.64 5.55
CA VAL A 198 10.36 0.47 6.39
C VAL A 198 11.15 0.51 7.71
N ALA A 199 12.43 0.91 7.69
CA ALA A 199 13.22 1.06 8.92
C ALA A 199 12.63 2.13 9.85
N LEU A 200 12.20 3.28 9.30
CA LEU A 200 11.52 4.35 10.05
C LEU A 200 10.16 3.89 10.60
N LEU A 201 9.36 3.19 9.79
CA LEU A 201 8.10 2.57 10.20
C LEU A 201 8.31 1.63 11.40
N THR A 202 9.30 0.74 11.31
CA THR A 202 9.62 -0.24 12.36
C THR A 202 10.07 0.46 13.64
N ARG A 203 10.95 1.46 13.53
CA ARG A 203 11.46 2.26 14.66
C ARG A 203 10.34 2.99 15.40
N ARG A 204 9.32 3.47 14.68
CA ARG A 204 8.16 4.18 15.23
C ARG A 204 7.09 3.25 15.81
N GLY A 205 7.20 1.94 15.62
CA GLY A 205 6.17 0.97 16.00
C GLY A 205 4.86 1.17 15.23
N PHE A 206 4.95 1.69 14.00
CA PHE A 206 3.79 1.96 13.15
C PHE A 206 3.10 0.65 12.74
N GLY A 207 1.88 0.46 13.23
CA GLY A 207 1.12 -0.77 13.06
C GLY A 207 -0.01 -0.68 12.02
N ALA A 208 -0.73 -1.79 11.86
CA ALA A 208 -1.87 -1.88 10.94
C ALA A 208 -2.97 -0.85 11.24
N ALA A 209 -3.16 -0.49 12.52
CA ALA A 209 -4.13 0.53 12.93
C ALA A 209 -3.75 1.93 12.42
N ASP A 210 -2.46 2.25 12.46
CA ASP A 210 -1.95 3.52 11.96
C ASP A 210 -2.02 3.57 10.43
N PHE A 211 -1.66 2.46 9.77
CA PHE A 211 -1.74 2.34 8.31
C PHE A 211 -3.16 2.61 7.80
N ARG A 212 -4.17 2.11 8.51
CA ARG A 212 -5.58 2.35 8.18
C ARG A 212 -5.97 3.84 8.24
N ARG A 213 -5.41 4.62 9.17
CA ARG A 213 -5.68 6.07 9.30
C ARG A 213 -5.27 6.84 8.05
N PHE A 214 -4.22 6.39 7.36
CA PHE A 214 -3.72 7.02 6.13
C PHE A 214 -4.32 6.45 4.85
N HIS A 215 -5.02 5.28 4.92
CA HIS A 215 -5.62 4.61 3.77
C HIS A 215 -7.12 4.31 3.96
N PRO A 216 -7.96 5.31 4.30
CA PRO A 216 -9.36 5.06 4.68
C PRO A 216 -10.23 4.53 3.51
N GLY A 217 -9.89 4.85 2.27
CA GLY A 217 -10.68 4.50 1.08
C GLY A 217 -10.17 3.33 0.24
N GLY A 218 -9.04 2.70 0.61
CA GLY A 218 -8.45 1.62 -0.19
C GLY A 218 -8.93 0.23 0.23
N ARG A 219 -8.85 -0.77 -0.69
CA ARG A 219 -9.11 -2.19 -0.37
C ARG A 219 -8.32 -2.67 0.86
N LEU A 220 -7.09 -2.20 1.01
CA LEU A 220 -6.24 -2.53 2.14
C LEU A 220 -6.78 -1.95 3.47
N GLY A 221 -7.29 -0.71 3.46
CA GLY A 221 -7.94 -0.11 4.63
C GLY A 221 -9.25 -0.82 5.01
N ALA A 222 -10.00 -1.28 4.02
CA ALA A 222 -11.23 -2.05 4.23
C ALA A 222 -10.96 -3.39 4.96
N ARG A 223 -9.91 -4.12 4.58
CA ARG A 223 -9.50 -5.39 5.20
C ARG A 223 -9.07 -5.25 6.65
N LEU A 224 -8.59 -4.07 7.03
CA LEU A 224 -8.14 -3.73 8.39
C LEU A 224 -9.28 -3.24 9.30
N LYS A 225 -10.54 -3.14 8.83
CA LYS A 225 -11.70 -2.83 9.67
C LYS A 225 -11.90 -3.93 10.71
N ARG A 226 -12.28 -3.53 11.92
CA ARG A 226 -12.62 -4.47 12.99
C ARG A 226 -14.09 -4.87 12.91
N VAL A 227 -14.41 -6.05 13.40
CA VAL A 227 -15.77 -6.58 13.49
C VAL A 227 -16.72 -5.59 14.19
N ARG A 228 -16.29 -4.97 15.28
CA ARG A 228 -17.08 -3.97 16.02
C ARG A 228 -17.50 -2.74 15.21
N GLU A 229 -16.79 -2.46 14.11
CA GLU A 229 -17.10 -1.30 13.24
C GLU A 229 -18.17 -1.62 12.20
N LEU A 230 -18.45 -2.91 12.00
CA LEU A 230 -19.38 -3.40 10.97
C LEU A 230 -20.58 -4.14 11.56
N MET A 231 -20.50 -4.61 12.82
CA MET A 231 -21.56 -5.38 13.47
C MET A 231 -22.77 -4.54 13.79
N HIS A 232 -23.95 -5.14 13.76
CA HIS A 232 -25.18 -4.59 14.29
C HIS A 232 -25.26 -4.89 15.79
N THR A 233 -25.78 -3.95 16.59
CA THR A 233 -25.79 -4.03 18.06
C THR A 233 -27.18 -3.74 18.65
N GLY A 234 -27.31 -3.97 19.94
CA GLY A 234 -28.53 -3.64 20.71
C GLY A 234 -29.77 -4.35 20.17
N ALA A 235 -30.84 -3.58 19.99
CA ALA A 235 -32.13 -4.13 19.56
C ALA A 235 -32.13 -4.77 18.17
N ALA A 236 -31.07 -4.60 17.35
CA ALA A 236 -30.96 -5.25 16.05
C ALA A 236 -30.54 -6.72 16.17
N VAL A 237 -29.95 -7.15 17.30
CA VAL A 237 -29.46 -8.52 17.48
C VAL A 237 -30.63 -9.47 17.73
N PRO A 238 -30.83 -10.51 16.90
CA PRO A 238 -31.95 -11.44 17.04
C PRO A 238 -31.66 -12.48 18.15
N LEU A 239 -32.17 -12.23 19.33
CA LEU A 239 -31.98 -13.10 20.49
C LEU A 239 -33.31 -13.58 21.08
N VAL A 240 -33.36 -14.83 21.48
CA VAL A 240 -34.50 -15.46 22.18
C VAL A 240 -34.04 -16.40 23.30
N ALA A 241 -34.95 -16.74 24.21
CA ALA A 241 -34.72 -17.74 25.22
C ALA A 241 -34.95 -19.18 24.69
N PRO A 242 -34.34 -20.21 25.27
CA PRO A 242 -34.49 -21.61 24.82
C PRO A 242 -35.93 -22.10 24.81
N GLU A 243 -36.76 -21.62 25.71
CA GLU A 243 -38.17 -22.01 25.90
C GLU A 243 -39.10 -21.30 24.92
N THR A 244 -38.62 -20.33 24.15
CA THR A 244 -39.44 -19.55 23.20
C THR A 244 -40.06 -20.50 22.16
N PRO A 245 -41.40 -20.47 21.95
CA PRO A 245 -42.04 -21.27 20.92
C PRO A 245 -41.61 -20.78 19.51
N MET A 246 -41.51 -21.73 18.58
CA MET A 246 -41.01 -21.41 17.23
C MET A 246 -41.86 -20.40 16.46
N HIS A 247 -43.17 -20.37 16.66
CA HIS A 247 -44.02 -19.37 16.02
C HIS A 247 -43.65 -17.93 16.44
N GLN A 248 -43.18 -17.70 17.70
CA GLN A 248 -42.68 -16.40 18.15
C GLN A 248 -41.26 -16.14 17.66
N ALA A 249 -40.39 -17.16 17.71
CA ALA A 249 -39.00 -17.05 17.25
C ALA A 249 -38.92 -16.70 15.75
N LEU A 250 -39.82 -17.23 14.92
CA LEU A 250 -39.91 -16.90 13.50
C LEU A 250 -40.30 -15.44 13.24
N LEU A 251 -41.12 -14.83 14.10
CA LEU A 251 -41.43 -13.40 13.99
C LEU A 251 -40.18 -12.56 14.24
N VAL A 252 -39.38 -12.88 15.28
CA VAL A 252 -38.10 -12.22 15.55
C VAL A 252 -37.13 -12.39 14.39
N MET A 253 -37.00 -13.60 13.87
CA MET A 253 -36.10 -13.90 12.74
C MET A 253 -36.48 -13.10 11.48
N THR A 254 -37.78 -13.00 11.19
CA THR A 254 -38.32 -12.23 10.07
C THR A 254 -38.09 -10.72 10.24
N GLU A 255 -38.36 -10.21 11.45
CA GLU A 255 -38.16 -8.79 11.77
C GLU A 255 -36.69 -8.36 11.62
N LYS A 256 -35.75 -9.16 12.17
CA LYS A 256 -34.34 -8.81 12.20
C LYS A 256 -33.57 -9.09 10.89
N ARG A 257 -34.07 -9.98 10.01
CA ARG A 257 -33.59 -10.21 8.62
C ARG A 257 -32.17 -10.74 8.48
N PHE A 258 -31.63 -11.43 9.48
CA PHE A 258 -30.29 -12.04 9.40
C PHE A 258 -30.33 -13.52 8.95
N GLY A 259 -31.50 -14.11 8.72
CA GLY A 259 -31.65 -15.50 8.38
C GLY A 259 -31.27 -16.47 9.52
N CYS A 260 -31.12 -15.93 10.72
CA CYS A 260 -30.82 -16.70 11.92
C CYS A 260 -31.26 -15.94 13.18
N LEU A 261 -31.33 -16.66 14.30
CA LEU A 261 -31.46 -16.10 15.65
C LEU A 261 -30.52 -16.81 16.62
N GLY A 262 -30.06 -16.08 17.63
CA GLY A 262 -29.26 -16.58 18.74
C GLY A 262 -30.13 -16.98 19.92
N VAL A 263 -29.72 -18.05 20.59
CA VAL A 263 -30.37 -18.55 21.78
C VAL A 263 -29.48 -18.28 22.97
N THR A 264 -30.02 -17.58 23.99
CA THR A 264 -29.24 -17.21 25.17
C THR A 264 -29.80 -17.87 26.42
N ASP A 265 -28.90 -18.30 27.31
CA ASP A 265 -29.26 -18.81 28.64
C ASP A 265 -29.70 -17.67 29.59
N ALA A 266 -30.11 -18.03 30.80
CA ALA A 266 -30.53 -17.08 31.84
C ALA A 266 -29.41 -16.14 32.29
N ALA A 267 -28.12 -16.45 32.01
CA ALA A 267 -26.98 -15.57 32.25
C ALA A 267 -26.66 -14.67 31.03
N GLY A 268 -27.46 -14.75 29.95
CA GLY A 268 -27.30 -14.01 28.73
C GLY A 268 -26.20 -14.53 27.81
N ARG A 269 -25.67 -15.72 28.04
CA ARG A 269 -24.62 -16.33 27.20
C ARG A 269 -25.25 -17.04 26.00
N LEU A 270 -24.59 -16.92 24.83
CA LEU A 270 -25.03 -17.60 23.62
C LEU A 270 -24.78 -19.11 23.73
N ILE A 271 -25.84 -19.90 23.70
CA ILE A 271 -25.80 -21.37 23.82
C ILE A 271 -26.16 -22.09 22.53
N GLY A 272 -26.80 -21.40 21.57
CA GLY A 272 -27.22 -22.00 20.32
C GLY A 272 -27.62 -20.97 19.28
N VAL A 273 -27.87 -21.45 18.07
CA VAL A 273 -28.47 -20.67 16.97
C VAL A 273 -29.55 -21.49 16.26
N VAL A 274 -30.54 -20.79 15.74
CA VAL A 274 -31.49 -21.35 14.77
C VAL A 274 -31.30 -20.60 13.45
N THR A 275 -31.15 -21.34 12.37
CA THR A 275 -30.95 -20.79 11.03
C THR A 275 -32.05 -21.29 10.08
N ASP A 276 -32.19 -20.69 8.90
CA ASP A 276 -33.06 -21.20 7.83
C ASP A 276 -32.78 -22.67 7.48
N GLY A 277 -31.51 -23.10 7.63
CA GLY A 277 -31.13 -24.50 7.46
C GLY A 277 -31.70 -25.42 8.53
N ASP A 278 -31.76 -24.94 9.78
CA ASP A 278 -32.36 -25.69 10.88
C ASP A 278 -33.88 -25.82 10.69
N LEU A 279 -34.54 -24.74 10.28
CA LEU A 279 -35.97 -24.77 9.97
C LEU A 279 -36.30 -25.82 8.90
N ARG A 280 -35.52 -25.85 7.80
CA ARG A 280 -35.72 -26.85 6.74
C ARG A 280 -35.49 -28.29 7.20
N ARG A 281 -34.52 -28.52 8.09
CA ARG A 281 -34.24 -29.87 8.62
C ARG A 281 -35.32 -30.36 9.55
N HIS A 282 -35.99 -29.48 10.28
CA HIS A 282 -37.02 -29.82 11.26
C HIS A 282 -38.43 -29.52 10.75
N MET A 283 -38.58 -29.24 9.43
CA MET A 283 -39.87 -28.95 8.84
C MET A 283 -40.86 -30.12 9.11
N GLY A 284 -41.97 -29.81 9.73
CA GLY A 284 -43.03 -30.77 10.06
C GLY A 284 -44.26 -30.04 10.60
N PRO A 285 -45.39 -30.71 10.75
CA PRO A 285 -46.66 -30.13 11.16
C PRO A 285 -46.59 -29.52 12.59
N ASP A 286 -45.69 -30.01 13.43
CA ASP A 286 -45.49 -29.62 14.83
C ASP A 286 -44.42 -28.51 15.01
N LEU A 287 -43.73 -28.08 13.97
CA LEU A 287 -42.61 -27.11 14.04
C LEU A 287 -42.95 -25.85 14.85
N LEU A 288 -44.13 -25.28 14.62
CA LEU A 288 -44.53 -24.03 15.25
C LEU A 288 -44.78 -24.14 16.76
N ASP A 289 -45.08 -25.34 17.25
CA ASP A 289 -45.39 -25.63 18.66
C ASP A 289 -44.14 -26.08 19.42
N ARG A 290 -43.03 -26.40 18.71
CA ARG A 290 -41.76 -26.78 19.33
C ARG A 290 -41.08 -25.59 19.96
N THR A 291 -40.26 -25.83 20.98
CA THR A 291 -39.39 -24.82 21.54
C THR A 291 -38.14 -24.63 20.70
N VAL A 292 -37.52 -23.43 20.76
CA VAL A 292 -36.26 -23.15 20.10
C VAL A 292 -35.16 -24.13 20.53
N ALA A 293 -35.12 -24.51 21.82
CA ALA A 293 -34.16 -25.50 22.33
C ALA A 293 -34.27 -26.87 21.63
N ALA A 294 -35.44 -27.25 21.14
CA ALA A 294 -35.64 -28.55 20.48
C ALA A 294 -35.05 -28.60 19.06
N ILE A 295 -34.78 -27.44 18.43
CA ILE A 295 -34.32 -27.38 17.05
C ILE A 295 -33.00 -26.63 16.85
N MET A 296 -32.50 -25.91 17.88
CA MET A 296 -31.28 -25.12 17.79
C MET A 296 -30.06 -25.98 17.53
N THR A 297 -29.10 -25.43 16.79
CA THR A 297 -27.74 -25.97 16.73
C THR A 297 -26.92 -25.39 17.88
N GLY A 298 -26.37 -26.25 18.75
CA GLY A 298 -25.51 -25.85 19.86
C GLY A 298 -24.10 -25.45 19.42
N ALA A 299 -23.36 -24.78 20.32
CA ALA A 299 -21.98 -24.33 20.10
C ALA A 299 -21.77 -23.59 18.77
N PRO A 300 -22.50 -22.50 18.52
CA PRO A 300 -22.41 -21.77 17.27
C PRO A 300 -21.03 -21.14 17.08
N ARG A 301 -20.57 -21.08 15.83
CA ARG A 301 -19.39 -20.27 15.50
C ARG A 301 -19.65 -18.82 15.82
N HIS A 302 -18.68 -18.16 16.41
CA HIS A 302 -18.74 -16.78 16.85
C HIS A 302 -17.38 -16.11 16.67
N ILE A 303 -17.32 -14.78 16.86
CA ILE A 303 -16.09 -14.00 16.75
C ILE A 303 -16.08 -12.92 17.83
N GLY A 304 -14.90 -12.42 18.20
CA GLY A 304 -14.76 -11.28 19.10
C GLY A 304 -14.81 -9.94 18.35
N PRO A 305 -15.13 -8.83 19.04
CA PRO A 305 -15.29 -7.50 18.43
C PRO A 305 -13.98 -6.92 17.89
N GLU A 306 -12.84 -7.33 18.43
CA GLU A 306 -11.52 -6.83 18.07
C GLU A 306 -10.88 -7.53 16.87
N HIS A 307 -11.44 -8.64 16.41
CA HIS A 307 -10.97 -9.34 15.21
C HIS A 307 -11.15 -8.49 13.95
N LEU A 308 -10.35 -8.78 12.92
CA LEU A 308 -10.46 -8.11 11.63
C LEU A 308 -11.69 -8.64 10.85
N ALA A 309 -12.26 -7.78 10.04
CA ALA A 309 -13.38 -8.17 9.15
C ALA A 309 -12.96 -9.25 8.13
N GLU A 310 -11.69 -9.29 7.74
CA GLU A 310 -11.12 -10.36 6.90
C GLU A 310 -11.14 -11.72 7.62
N GLU A 311 -10.82 -11.75 8.92
CA GLU A 311 -10.89 -12.98 9.72
C GLU A 311 -12.35 -13.46 9.85
N ALA A 312 -13.30 -12.53 10.03
CA ALA A 312 -14.72 -12.84 10.03
C ALA A 312 -15.17 -13.46 8.68
N LEU A 313 -14.73 -12.87 7.56
CA LEU A 313 -15.04 -13.38 6.23
C LEU A 313 -14.45 -14.79 6.01
N ALA A 314 -13.23 -15.03 6.43
CA ALA A 314 -12.59 -16.35 6.37
C ALA A 314 -13.36 -17.37 7.20
N LEU A 315 -13.81 -17.01 8.40
CA LEU A 315 -14.61 -17.87 9.27
C LEU A 315 -16.00 -18.17 8.67
N MET A 316 -16.63 -17.17 8.01
CA MET A 316 -17.91 -17.34 7.31
C MET A 316 -17.79 -18.28 6.12
N ASN A 317 -16.69 -18.19 5.35
CA ASN A 317 -16.45 -19.00 4.15
C ASN A 317 -15.75 -20.35 4.43
N ALA A 318 -15.61 -20.77 5.68
CA ALA A 318 -14.96 -22.02 6.01
C ALA A 318 -15.55 -23.20 5.24
N PRO A 319 -14.72 -24.02 4.54
CA PRO A 319 -15.19 -24.99 3.51
C PRO A 319 -16.19 -26.03 4.01
N ALA A 320 -16.08 -26.44 5.27
CA ALA A 320 -16.93 -27.51 5.81
C ALA A 320 -18.41 -27.08 6.01
N ARG A 321 -18.64 -25.82 6.34
CA ARG A 321 -19.98 -25.25 6.55
C ARG A 321 -19.93 -23.73 6.38
N PRO A 322 -20.19 -23.17 5.21
CA PRO A 322 -20.30 -21.72 5.04
C PRO A 322 -21.52 -21.19 5.82
N ILE A 323 -21.36 -20.00 6.40
CA ILE A 323 -22.42 -19.32 7.15
C ILE A 323 -22.49 -17.86 6.71
N THR A 324 -23.67 -17.26 6.79
CA THR A 324 -23.90 -15.88 6.35
C THR A 324 -23.88 -14.87 7.47
N ALA A 325 -23.99 -15.31 8.71
CA ALA A 325 -23.97 -14.45 9.90
C ALA A 325 -23.13 -15.05 11.02
N LEU A 326 -22.48 -14.18 11.80
CA LEU A 326 -21.71 -14.51 12.99
C LEU A 326 -22.20 -13.66 14.16
N PHE A 327 -22.47 -14.29 15.29
CA PHE A 327 -22.62 -13.57 16.54
C PHE A 327 -21.26 -13.09 17.04
N VAL A 328 -21.24 -11.84 17.52
CA VAL A 328 -20.05 -11.23 18.10
C VAL A 328 -20.18 -11.29 19.60
N LEU A 329 -19.25 -11.95 20.29
CA LEU A 329 -19.35 -12.21 21.72
C LEU A 329 -18.29 -11.43 22.52
N ASP A 330 -18.63 -11.13 23.78
CA ASP A 330 -17.67 -10.70 24.79
C ASP A 330 -16.87 -11.89 25.36
N ALA A 331 -15.92 -11.59 26.25
CA ALA A 331 -15.11 -12.60 26.91
C ALA A 331 -15.93 -13.54 27.86
N ALA A 332 -17.14 -13.13 28.23
CA ALA A 332 -18.06 -13.94 29.04
C ALA A 332 -19.02 -14.79 28.18
N GLY A 333 -18.89 -14.72 26.83
CA GLY A 333 -19.74 -15.45 25.90
C GLY A 333 -21.11 -14.81 25.65
N ARG A 334 -21.29 -13.52 26.01
CA ARG A 334 -22.53 -12.79 25.80
C ARG A 334 -22.53 -12.08 24.45
N PRO A 335 -23.62 -12.12 23.69
CA PRO A 335 -23.74 -11.41 22.41
C PRO A 335 -23.64 -9.90 22.57
N LEU A 336 -22.61 -9.29 21.97
CA LEU A 336 -22.45 -7.85 21.79
C LEU A 336 -23.10 -7.37 20.50
N GLY A 337 -23.17 -8.24 19.49
CA GLY A 337 -23.69 -7.91 18.18
C GLY A 337 -23.82 -9.10 17.26
N ILE A 338 -24.22 -8.80 16.01
CA ILE A 338 -24.28 -9.75 14.90
C ILE A 338 -23.65 -9.11 13.67
N LEU A 339 -22.86 -9.86 12.92
CA LEU A 339 -22.22 -9.45 11.69
C LEU A 339 -22.76 -10.32 10.53
N HIS A 340 -23.25 -9.68 9.47
CA HIS A 340 -23.71 -10.39 8.28
C HIS A 340 -22.67 -10.29 7.16
N ILE A 341 -22.54 -11.31 6.33
CA ILE A 341 -21.55 -11.36 5.24
C ILE A 341 -21.70 -10.16 4.27
N HIS A 342 -22.92 -9.68 4.02
CA HIS A 342 -23.16 -8.53 3.17
C HIS A 342 -22.59 -7.23 3.75
N ASP A 343 -22.49 -7.09 5.05
CA ASP A 343 -21.87 -5.90 5.66
C ASP A 343 -20.36 -5.91 5.44
N VAL A 344 -19.74 -7.08 5.52
CA VAL A 344 -18.32 -7.28 5.22
C VAL A 344 -18.01 -7.00 3.74
N LEU A 345 -18.87 -7.51 2.83
CA LEU A 345 -18.72 -7.27 1.39
C LEU A 345 -18.95 -5.79 1.02
N ARG A 346 -19.98 -5.13 1.57
CA ARG A 346 -20.21 -3.69 1.38
C ARG A 346 -19.08 -2.83 1.91
N ALA A 347 -18.39 -3.29 2.95
CA ALA A 347 -17.23 -2.62 3.50
C ALA A 347 -15.98 -2.73 2.60
N GLY A 348 -16.02 -3.51 1.50
CA GLY A 348 -14.92 -3.68 0.55
C GLY A 348 -13.84 -4.65 1.00
N VAL A 349 -14.16 -5.58 1.88
CA VAL A 349 -13.19 -6.55 2.46
C VAL A 349 -12.89 -7.72 1.49
N ALA A 350 -13.67 -7.89 0.43
CA ALA A 350 -13.49 -8.96 -0.57
C ALA A 350 -12.92 -8.42 -1.89
#